data_e6c2128aeedd352680d6d6ec7a766d6f
#
_entry.id   e6c2128aeedd352680d6d6ec7a766d6f
#
_cell.length_a   1.000
_cell.length_b   1.000
_cell.length_c   1.000
_cell.angle_alpha   90.00
_cell.angle_beta   90.00
_cell.angle_gamma   90.00
#
_symmetry.space_group_name_H-M   'P 1'
#
loop_
_entity.id
_entity.type
_entity.pdbx_description
1 polymer ?
#
loop_
_entity_poly.entity_id
_entity_poly.type
_entity_poly.pdbx_seq_one_letter_code
_entity_poly.pdbx_strand_id
1 'polypeptide(L)'
;MEKIAGKKAAQTRAEKYANASLEEKKRIDEIRHLAAIKAHQTRKLKLQKIPRPHRKVDWGAAVERAQNTEKSALAVTKWRLNQLDIYPRWQLVEFTGKKGHESIGIVDILAIRKDHERMVKKVGLKPGDLFEMILIQVKGGGASWPTLDDIRRLQVLRRYYNAKEVILAELRDFRLNFYRLNPGQTSTKNSWIKLSSPTEVFQ
;
A
#
# COMPACT_ATOMS: atom_id res chain seq x y z
N MET A 1 -7.04 30.11 18.23
CA MET A 1 -6.39 31.41 18.47
C MET A 1 -4.85 31.33 18.57
N GLU A 2 -4.22 30.27 19.02
CA GLU A 2 -2.74 30.13 19.15
C GLU A 2 -1.92 30.26 17.85
N LYS A 3 -2.45 29.78 16.71
CA LYS A 3 -1.72 29.88 15.42
C LYS A 3 -1.51 31.31 14.91
N ILE A 4 -2.37 32.25 15.31
CA ILE A 4 -2.27 33.67 14.87
C ILE A 4 -1.19 34.42 15.68
N ALA A 5 -1.06 34.14 16.99
CA ALA A 5 -0.04 34.71 17.85
C ALA A 5 1.39 34.33 17.41
N GLY A 6 1.58 33.07 17.01
CA GLY A 6 2.87 32.58 16.49
C GLY A 6 3.32 33.26 15.19
N LYS A 7 2.38 33.53 14.27
CA LYS A 7 2.70 34.23 13.00
C LYS A 7 3.11 35.71 13.26
N LYS A 8 2.40 36.43 14.12
CA LYS A 8 2.75 37.80 14.48
C LYS A 8 4.16 37.89 15.13
N ALA A 9 4.47 36.99 16.06
CA ALA A 9 5.79 36.95 16.70
C ALA A 9 6.93 36.61 15.71
N ALA A 10 6.70 35.77 14.71
CA ALA A 10 7.67 35.49 13.66
C ALA A 10 7.90 36.70 12.75
N GLN A 11 6.84 37.39 12.39
CA GLN A 11 6.89 38.59 11.54
C GLN A 11 7.65 39.74 12.22
N THR A 12 7.37 40.04 13.50
CA THR A 12 8.09 41.03 14.29
C THR A 12 9.59 40.72 14.42
N ARG A 13 9.98 39.45 14.54
CA ARG A 13 11.39 39.02 14.56
C ARG A 13 12.07 39.21 13.20
N ALA A 14 11.37 38.94 12.10
CA ALA A 14 11.90 39.16 10.76
C ALA A 14 12.13 40.64 10.47
N GLU A 15 11.20 41.50 10.85
CA GLU A 15 11.31 42.96 10.71
C GLU A 15 12.48 43.54 11.54
N LYS A 16 12.62 43.10 12.81
CA LYS A 16 13.77 43.51 13.66
C LYS A 16 15.10 43.07 13.06
N TYR A 17 15.19 41.85 12.50
CA TYR A 17 16.41 41.38 11.86
C TYR A 17 16.71 42.16 10.57
N ALA A 18 15.70 42.48 9.76
CA ALA A 18 15.88 43.24 8.53
C ALA A 18 16.49 44.63 8.80
N ASN A 19 16.03 45.29 9.87
CA ASN A 19 16.45 46.66 10.23
C ASN A 19 17.71 46.73 11.10
N ALA A 20 18.29 45.60 11.51
CA ALA A 20 19.48 45.54 12.33
C ALA A 20 20.75 45.90 11.56
N SER A 21 21.74 46.51 12.22
CA SER A 21 23.07 46.77 11.64
C SER A 21 23.80 45.46 11.33
N LEU A 22 24.88 45.53 10.53
CA LEU A 22 25.66 44.34 10.16
C LEU A 22 26.25 43.62 11.36
N GLU A 23 26.70 44.36 12.37
CA GLU A 23 27.22 43.78 13.62
C GLU A 23 26.15 43.15 14.47
N GLU A 24 24.97 43.75 14.55
CA GLU A 24 23.82 43.19 15.25
C GLU A 24 23.32 41.91 14.56
N LYS A 25 23.29 41.87 13.24
CA LYS A 25 22.95 40.65 12.48
C LYS A 25 23.92 39.52 12.80
N LYS A 26 25.22 39.76 12.81
CA LYS A 26 26.23 38.76 13.21
C LYS A 26 25.99 38.24 14.63
N ARG A 27 25.72 39.10 15.58
CA ARG A 27 25.41 38.69 16.97
C ARG A 27 24.12 37.87 17.07
N ILE A 28 23.09 38.27 16.34
CA ILE A 28 21.82 37.52 16.32
C ILE A 28 22.03 36.12 15.72
N ASP A 29 22.80 35.99 14.65
CA ASP A 29 23.06 34.73 14.01
C ASP A 29 23.94 33.82 14.87
N GLU A 30 24.91 34.38 15.59
CA GLU A 30 25.71 33.62 16.55
C GLU A 30 24.87 33.09 17.72
N ILE A 31 23.98 33.91 18.29
CA ILE A 31 23.04 33.49 19.34
C ILE A 31 22.11 32.39 18.82
N ARG A 32 21.59 32.50 17.58
CA ARG A 32 20.75 31.48 16.96
C ARG A 32 21.49 30.13 16.76
N HIS A 33 22.74 30.23 16.31
CA HIS A 33 23.60 29.10 16.13
C HIS A 33 23.85 28.34 17.44
N LEU A 34 24.23 29.09 18.51
CA LEU A 34 24.42 28.52 19.84
C LEU A 34 23.13 27.92 20.43
N ALA A 35 21.99 28.58 20.21
CA ALA A 35 20.70 28.07 20.63
C ALA A 35 20.32 26.78 19.89
N ALA A 36 20.63 26.68 18.61
CA ALA A 36 20.39 25.48 17.82
C ALA A 36 21.27 24.29 18.29
N ILE A 37 22.57 24.55 18.57
CA ILE A 37 23.49 23.55 19.15
C ILE A 37 22.96 23.04 20.50
N LYS A 38 22.58 23.97 21.40
CA LYS A 38 22.03 23.64 22.71
C LYS A 38 20.73 22.84 22.63
N ALA A 39 19.84 23.20 21.71
CA ALA A 39 18.60 22.47 21.45
C ALA A 39 18.88 21.05 20.92
N HIS A 40 19.85 20.90 20.02
CA HIS A 40 20.28 19.59 19.50
C HIS A 40 20.86 18.71 20.60
N GLN A 41 21.76 19.23 21.42
CA GLN A 41 22.34 18.53 22.57
C GLN A 41 21.27 18.11 23.58
N THR A 42 20.30 18.99 23.88
CA THR A 42 19.18 18.68 24.79
C THR A 42 18.28 17.59 24.24
N ARG A 43 18.00 17.59 22.93
CA ARG A 43 17.25 16.49 22.26
C ARG A 43 18.01 15.17 22.31
N LYS A 44 19.33 15.19 22.06
CA LYS A 44 20.18 14.02 22.12
C LYS A 44 20.24 13.41 23.54
N LEU A 45 20.36 14.26 24.57
CA LEU A 45 20.33 13.85 25.99
C LEU A 45 18.95 13.32 26.41
N LYS A 46 17.84 13.92 25.93
CA LYS A 46 16.49 13.40 26.19
C LYS A 46 16.27 12.04 25.52
N LEU A 47 16.77 11.83 24.30
CA LEU A 47 16.68 10.55 23.60
C LEU A 47 17.51 9.46 24.29
N GLN A 48 18.64 9.82 24.93
CA GLN A 48 19.45 8.87 25.68
C GLN A 48 18.89 8.54 27.09
N LYS A 49 18.13 9.45 27.70
CA LYS A 49 17.59 9.27 29.06
C LYS A 49 16.21 8.59 29.11
N ILE A 50 15.55 8.38 28.00
CA ILE A 50 14.34 7.58 27.97
C ILE A 50 14.80 6.15 27.67
N PRO A 51 14.92 5.23 28.66
CA PRO A 51 14.93 3.81 28.35
C PRO A 51 13.62 3.60 27.60
N ARG A 52 13.70 3.28 26.31
CA ARG A 52 12.49 2.82 25.59
C ARG A 52 12.01 1.63 26.42
N PRO A 53 10.83 1.73 27.04
CA PRO A 53 10.32 0.55 27.72
C PRO A 53 10.35 -0.51 26.64
N HIS A 54 11.05 -1.62 26.90
CA HIS A 54 10.90 -2.82 26.09
C HIS A 54 9.42 -3.16 26.19
N ARG A 55 8.62 -2.58 25.29
CA ARG A 55 7.23 -2.92 25.15
C ARG A 55 7.29 -4.39 24.81
N LYS A 56 7.01 -5.25 25.79
CA LYS A 56 6.81 -6.67 25.53
C LYS A 56 5.75 -6.70 24.44
N VAL A 57 6.19 -6.93 23.21
CA VAL A 57 5.25 -7.06 22.09
C VAL A 57 4.48 -8.31 22.43
N ASP A 58 3.22 -8.14 22.74
CA ASP A 58 2.32 -9.27 22.84
C ASP A 58 2.14 -9.83 21.43
N TRP A 59 2.97 -10.81 21.13
CA TRP A 59 2.98 -11.47 19.82
C TRP A 59 1.64 -12.12 19.50
N GLY A 60 0.91 -12.63 20.53
CA GLY A 60 -0.43 -13.17 20.35
C GLY A 60 -1.39 -12.11 19.84
N ALA A 61 -1.48 -10.96 20.51
CA ALA A 61 -2.32 -9.85 20.08
C ALA A 61 -1.87 -9.21 18.76
N ALA A 62 -0.58 -9.27 18.42
CA ALA A 62 -0.07 -8.79 17.14
C ALA A 62 -0.49 -9.71 15.98
N VAL A 63 -0.39 -11.03 16.16
CA VAL A 63 -0.83 -12.03 15.19
C VAL A 63 -2.34 -11.96 14.98
N GLU A 64 -3.14 -11.87 16.04
CA GLU A 64 -4.59 -11.74 15.95
C GLU A 64 -5.01 -10.47 15.17
N ARG A 65 -4.36 -9.33 15.45
CA ARG A 65 -4.61 -8.09 14.69
C ARG A 65 -4.25 -8.23 13.22
N ALA A 66 -3.13 -8.88 12.90
CA ALA A 66 -2.72 -9.11 11.53
C ALA A 66 -3.75 -9.96 10.78
N GLN A 67 -4.21 -11.08 11.37
CA GLN A 67 -5.24 -11.95 10.80
C GLN A 67 -6.58 -11.23 10.60
N ASN A 68 -7.01 -10.43 11.58
CA ASN A 68 -8.24 -9.66 11.47
C ASN A 68 -8.16 -8.60 10.37
N THR A 69 -6.99 -7.99 10.18
CA THR A 69 -6.76 -6.99 9.13
C THR A 69 -6.78 -7.62 7.74
N GLU A 70 -6.21 -8.82 7.61
CA GLU A 70 -6.22 -9.58 6.37
C GLU A 70 -7.64 -10.02 5.98
N LYS A 71 -8.38 -10.61 6.91
CA LYS A 71 -9.80 -10.95 6.70
C LYS A 71 -10.64 -9.75 6.28
N SER A 72 -10.40 -8.59 6.90
CA SER A 72 -11.07 -7.35 6.54
C SER A 72 -10.70 -6.91 5.13
N ALA A 73 -9.43 -7.00 4.75
CA ALA A 73 -8.96 -6.64 3.41
C ALA A 73 -9.57 -7.54 2.34
N LEU A 74 -9.64 -8.86 2.58
CA LEU A 74 -10.31 -9.83 1.70
C LEU A 74 -11.80 -9.50 1.54
N ALA A 75 -12.51 -9.28 2.65
CA ALA A 75 -13.93 -8.97 2.62
C ALA A 75 -14.24 -7.67 1.86
N VAL A 76 -13.48 -6.60 2.13
CA VAL A 76 -13.64 -5.30 1.45
C VAL A 76 -13.29 -5.41 -0.03
N THR A 77 -12.23 -6.17 -0.39
CA THR A 77 -11.85 -6.39 -1.79
C THR A 77 -12.97 -7.11 -2.55
N LYS A 78 -13.50 -8.21 -2.01
CA LYS A 78 -14.62 -8.95 -2.61
C LYS A 78 -15.86 -8.08 -2.73
N TRP A 79 -16.21 -7.36 -1.67
CA TRP A 79 -17.36 -6.45 -1.71
C TRP A 79 -17.19 -5.40 -2.81
N ARG A 80 -16.03 -4.76 -2.91
CA ARG A 80 -15.76 -3.74 -3.93
C ARG A 80 -15.83 -4.28 -5.35
N LEU A 81 -15.27 -5.47 -5.60
CA LEU A 81 -15.30 -6.09 -6.90
C LEU A 81 -16.72 -6.56 -7.30
N ASN A 82 -17.51 -7.02 -6.34
CA ASN A 82 -18.91 -7.39 -6.57
C ASN A 82 -19.83 -6.20 -6.85
N GLN A 83 -19.40 -4.98 -6.47
CA GLN A 83 -20.15 -3.73 -6.77
C GLN A 83 -19.86 -3.18 -8.19
N LEU A 84 -18.91 -3.80 -8.91
CA LEU A 84 -18.67 -3.39 -10.29
C LEU A 84 -19.83 -3.88 -11.17
N ASP A 85 -20.47 -2.94 -11.80
CA ASP A 85 -21.54 -3.24 -12.77
C ASP A 85 -20.94 -3.60 -14.14
N ILE A 86 -20.33 -4.80 -14.18
CA ILE A 86 -19.63 -5.32 -15.35
C ILE A 86 -20.29 -6.64 -15.77
N TYR A 87 -20.60 -6.75 -17.04
CA TYR A 87 -21.14 -7.97 -17.61
C TYR A 87 -20.22 -8.51 -18.73
N PRO A 88 -19.96 -9.82 -18.79
CA PRO A 88 -20.35 -10.87 -17.84
C PRO A 88 -19.65 -10.72 -16.48
N ARG A 89 -20.36 -11.08 -15.40
CA ARG A 89 -19.86 -10.92 -14.03
C ARG A 89 -18.69 -11.85 -13.74
N TRP A 90 -17.70 -11.31 -13.03
CA TRP A 90 -16.61 -12.09 -12.47
C TRP A 90 -17.09 -12.89 -11.26
N GLN A 91 -16.75 -14.16 -11.24
CA GLN A 91 -16.89 -14.99 -10.04
C GLN A 91 -15.61 -14.93 -9.24
N LEU A 92 -15.72 -14.68 -7.94
CA LEU A 92 -14.57 -14.53 -7.05
C LEU A 92 -14.45 -15.81 -6.21
N VAL A 93 -13.35 -16.54 -6.40
CA VAL A 93 -13.00 -17.73 -5.63
C VAL A 93 -11.90 -17.32 -4.64
N GLU A 94 -12.20 -17.44 -3.34
CA GLU A 94 -11.26 -17.17 -2.27
C GLU A 94 -10.54 -18.45 -1.86
N PHE A 95 -9.22 -18.36 -1.72
CA PHE A 95 -8.39 -19.46 -1.24
C PHE A 95 -8.11 -19.27 0.25
N THR A 96 -8.98 -19.80 1.07
CA THR A 96 -8.79 -19.86 2.52
C THR A 96 -8.24 -21.21 2.92
N GLY A 97 -7.20 -21.21 3.75
CA GLY A 97 -6.63 -22.42 4.34
C GLY A 97 -7.55 -23.03 5.41
N LYS A 98 -7.14 -24.18 5.98
CA LYS A 98 -7.86 -24.84 7.08
C LYS A 98 -8.10 -23.85 8.24
N LYS A 99 -9.31 -23.86 8.80
CA LYS A 99 -9.76 -22.99 9.91
C LYS A 99 -9.75 -21.48 9.60
N GLY A 100 -9.85 -21.09 8.31
CA GLY A 100 -9.86 -19.68 7.92
C GLY A 100 -8.50 -18.99 8.07
N HIS A 101 -7.42 -19.75 8.18
CA HIS A 101 -6.06 -19.23 8.06
C HIS A 101 -5.70 -19.06 6.58
N GLU A 102 -4.70 -18.21 6.33
CA GLU A 102 -4.15 -17.99 5.00
C GLU A 102 -3.78 -19.32 4.32
N SER A 103 -4.15 -19.50 3.06
CA SER A 103 -3.68 -20.64 2.30
C SER A 103 -2.18 -20.49 2.02
N ILE A 104 -1.46 -21.61 1.98
CA ILE A 104 -0.04 -21.59 1.57
C ILE A 104 -0.01 -21.25 0.07
N GLY A 105 -0.05 -19.97 -0.26
CA GLY A 105 -0.08 -19.51 -1.62
C GLY A 105 0.20 -18.02 -1.71
N ILE A 106 0.38 -17.52 -2.91
CA ILE A 106 0.62 -16.10 -3.16
C ILE A 106 -0.64 -15.42 -3.73
N VAL A 107 -1.63 -16.20 -4.14
CA VAL A 107 -2.89 -15.74 -4.70
C VAL A 107 -3.98 -15.96 -3.66
N ASP A 108 -4.65 -14.90 -3.25
CA ASP A 108 -5.69 -14.92 -2.22
C ASP A 108 -7.09 -15.06 -2.84
N ILE A 109 -7.29 -14.46 -4.02
CA ILE A 109 -8.55 -14.51 -4.75
C ILE A 109 -8.26 -14.81 -6.23
N LEU A 110 -9.03 -15.73 -6.81
CA LEU A 110 -9.12 -15.91 -8.25
C LEU A 110 -10.43 -15.28 -8.74
N ALA A 111 -10.33 -14.31 -9.63
CA ALA A 111 -11.48 -13.83 -10.38
C ALA A 111 -11.54 -14.58 -11.72
N ILE A 112 -12.69 -15.18 -12.03
CA ILE A 112 -12.91 -15.97 -13.23
C ILE A 112 -14.24 -15.59 -13.89
N ARG A 113 -14.24 -15.51 -15.22
CA ARG A 113 -15.47 -15.37 -16.02
C ARG A 113 -15.36 -16.13 -17.32
N LYS A 114 -16.49 -16.39 -17.97
CA LYS A 114 -16.49 -16.95 -19.31
C LYS A 114 -16.02 -15.89 -20.32
N ASP A 115 -15.15 -16.31 -21.21
CA ASP A 115 -14.66 -15.47 -22.30
C ASP A 115 -15.63 -15.63 -23.51
N HIS A 116 -16.41 -14.60 -23.77
CA HIS A 116 -17.34 -14.57 -24.90
C HIS A 116 -16.77 -13.89 -26.15
N GLU A 117 -15.60 -13.30 -26.05
CA GLU A 117 -14.99 -12.52 -27.13
C GLU A 117 -13.98 -13.34 -27.92
N ARG A 118 -13.31 -14.27 -27.28
CA ARG A 118 -12.24 -15.05 -27.88
C ARG A 118 -12.79 -16.18 -28.75
N MET A 119 -12.68 -16.03 -30.04
CA MET A 119 -12.97 -17.12 -31.00
C MET A 119 -11.67 -17.89 -31.33
N VAL A 120 -11.59 -19.15 -30.93
CA VAL A 120 -10.48 -20.03 -31.31
C VAL A 120 -10.95 -20.88 -32.52
N LYS A 121 -10.84 -20.30 -33.71
CA LYS A 121 -11.33 -20.93 -34.97
C LYS A 121 -10.72 -22.27 -35.29
N LYS A 122 -9.53 -22.61 -34.77
CA LYS A 122 -8.80 -23.84 -35.12
C LYS A 122 -9.21 -25.09 -34.36
N VAL A 123 -10.01 -24.99 -33.29
CA VAL A 123 -10.26 -26.13 -32.37
C VAL A 123 -11.77 -26.42 -32.20
N GLY A 124 -12.64 -25.72 -32.94
CA GLY A 124 -14.10 -25.89 -32.83
C GLY A 124 -14.71 -25.37 -31.51
N LEU A 125 -13.97 -24.58 -30.74
CA LEU A 125 -14.46 -23.95 -29.51
C LEU A 125 -15.44 -22.83 -29.83
N LYS A 126 -16.48 -22.73 -28.99
CA LYS A 126 -17.50 -21.67 -29.06
C LYS A 126 -17.21 -20.54 -28.07
N PRO A 127 -17.76 -19.34 -28.29
CA PRO A 127 -17.74 -18.27 -27.29
C PRO A 127 -18.29 -18.76 -25.95
N GLY A 128 -17.55 -18.54 -24.86
CA GLY A 128 -17.91 -19.00 -23.52
C GLY A 128 -17.38 -20.39 -23.15
N ASP A 129 -16.70 -21.11 -24.05
CA ASP A 129 -15.99 -22.36 -23.69
C ASP A 129 -14.66 -22.08 -22.99
N LEU A 130 -14.10 -20.91 -23.20
CA LEU A 130 -12.88 -20.45 -22.52
C LEU A 130 -13.20 -19.58 -21.31
N PHE A 131 -12.23 -19.48 -20.44
CA PHE A 131 -12.30 -18.62 -19.26
C PHE A 131 -11.21 -17.54 -19.29
N GLU A 132 -11.58 -16.36 -18.87
CA GLU A 132 -10.62 -15.33 -18.44
C GLU A 132 -10.37 -15.47 -16.94
N MET A 133 -9.13 -15.27 -16.53
CA MET A 133 -8.70 -15.34 -15.15
C MET A 133 -7.87 -14.13 -14.76
N ILE A 134 -8.11 -13.60 -13.56
CA ILE A 134 -7.30 -12.58 -12.92
C ILE A 134 -6.86 -13.12 -11.56
N LEU A 135 -5.55 -13.08 -11.31
CA LEU A 135 -4.97 -13.48 -10.03
C LEU A 135 -4.91 -12.26 -9.13
N ILE A 136 -5.42 -12.36 -7.91
CA ILE A 136 -5.46 -11.24 -6.98
C ILE A 136 -4.74 -11.63 -5.70
N GLN A 137 -3.72 -10.85 -5.34
CA GLN A 137 -3.10 -10.87 -4.04
C GLN A 137 -3.69 -9.74 -3.19
N VAL A 138 -4.00 -10.02 -1.93
CA VAL A 138 -4.58 -9.03 -1.02
C VAL A 138 -3.60 -8.72 0.10
N LYS A 139 -3.42 -7.45 0.40
CA LYS A 139 -2.60 -6.97 1.51
C LYS A 139 -3.42 -6.05 2.40
N GLY A 140 -3.39 -6.29 3.71
CA GLY A 140 -4.12 -5.50 4.70
C GLY A 140 -3.21 -4.85 5.73
N GLY A 141 -3.62 -3.70 6.24
CA GLY A 141 -3.00 -3.01 7.37
C GLY A 141 -1.53 -2.68 7.16
N GLY A 142 -0.68 -3.19 8.06
CA GLY A 142 0.76 -2.99 8.03
C GLY A 142 1.54 -4.03 7.25
N ALA A 143 0.88 -4.90 6.47
CA ALA A 143 1.57 -5.91 5.69
C ALA A 143 2.55 -5.27 4.68
N SER A 144 3.73 -5.87 4.55
CA SER A 144 4.73 -5.41 3.58
C SER A 144 4.26 -5.68 2.15
N TRP A 145 4.69 -4.83 1.25
CA TRP A 145 4.49 -5.05 -0.19
C TRP A 145 5.15 -6.36 -0.63
N PRO A 146 4.66 -6.95 -1.74
CA PRO A 146 5.23 -8.15 -2.30
C PRO A 146 6.73 -8.02 -2.55
N THR A 147 7.50 -9.02 -2.15
CA THR A 147 8.94 -9.08 -2.38
C THR A 147 9.26 -9.34 -3.86
N LEU A 148 10.52 -9.22 -4.25
CA LEU A 148 10.95 -9.57 -5.61
C LEU A 148 10.65 -11.04 -5.95
N ASP A 149 10.78 -11.93 -4.98
CA ASP A 149 10.48 -13.36 -5.17
C ASP A 149 8.97 -13.59 -5.32
N ASP A 150 8.15 -12.85 -4.59
CA ASP A 150 6.69 -12.87 -4.77
C ASP A 150 6.31 -12.40 -6.17
N ILE A 151 6.91 -11.31 -6.63
CA ILE A 151 6.67 -10.77 -7.98
C ILE A 151 7.05 -11.80 -9.06
N ARG A 152 8.21 -12.44 -8.93
CA ARG A 152 8.64 -13.51 -9.84
C ARG A 152 7.66 -14.68 -9.86
N ARG A 153 7.23 -15.14 -8.68
CA ARG A 153 6.24 -16.21 -8.55
C ARG A 153 4.91 -15.84 -9.20
N LEU A 154 4.42 -14.60 -8.98
CA LEU A 154 3.20 -14.09 -9.62
C LEU A 154 3.32 -14.03 -11.14
N GLN A 155 4.46 -13.60 -11.67
CA GLN A 155 4.72 -13.58 -13.11
C GLN A 155 4.75 -14.99 -13.71
N VAL A 156 5.32 -15.97 -13.00
CA VAL A 156 5.31 -17.38 -13.41
C VAL A 156 3.88 -17.91 -13.41
N LEU A 157 3.12 -17.68 -12.36
CA LEU A 157 1.73 -18.10 -12.24
C LEU A 157 0.85 -17.47 -13.34
N ARG A 158 1.02 -16.18 -13.62
CA ARG A 158 0.33 -15.50 -14.71
C ARG A 158 0.52 -16.23 -16.04
N ARG A 159 1.76 -16.59 -16.37
CA ARG A 159 2.09 -17.30 -17.62
C ARG A 159 1.57 -18.72 -17.61
N TYR A 160 1.75 -19.45 -16.49
CA TYR A 160 1.35 -20.84 -16.37
C TYR A 160 -0.16 -21.02 -16.53
N TYR A 161 -0.96 -20.15 -15.90
CA TYR A 161 -2.41 -20.19 -15.99
C TYR A 161 -2.99 -19.38 -17.15
N ASN A 162 -2.14 -18.73 -17.95
CA ASN A 162 -2.57 -17.79 -19.00
C ASN A 162 -3.54 -16.73 -18.45
N ALA A 163 -3.25 -16.23 -17.24
CA ALA A 163 -4.10 -15.24 -16.60
C ALA A 163 -4.00 -13.89 -17.32
N LYS A 164 -5.14 -13.24 -17.52
CA LYS A 164 -5.24 -11.92 -18.15
C LYS A 164 -4.38 -10.89 -17.41
N GLU A 165 -4.55 -10.84 -16.09
CA GLU A 165 -3.85 -9.87 -15.25
C GLU A 165 -3.49 -10.48 -13.88
N VAL A 166 -2.55 -9.81 -13.20
CA VAL A 166 -2.26 -10.00 -11.77
C VAL A 166 -2.47 -8.68 -11.06
N ILE A 167 -3.28 -8.70 -10.02
CA ILE A 167 -3.70 -7.52 -9.26
C ILE A 167 -3.23 -7.66 -7.82
N LEU A 168 -2.71 -6.58 -7.27
CA LEU A 168 -2.53 -6.38 -5.84
C LEU A 168 -3.65 -5.46 -5.33
N ALA A 169 -4.44 -5.94 -4.39
CA ALA A 169 -5.42 -5.16 -3.65
C ALA A 169 -4.84 -4.82 -2.27
N GLU A 170 -4.62 -3.55 -1.98
CA GLU A 170 -4.05 -3.07 -0.73
C GLU A 170 -5.10 -2.27 0.05
N LEU A 171 -5.49 -2.77 1.23
CA LEU A 171 -6.30 -2.01 2.19
C LEU A 171 -5.38 -1.37 3.22
N ARG A 172 -5.19 -0.04 3.10
CA ARG A 172 -4.41 0.75 4.04
C ARG A 172 -5.17 2.01 4.44
N ASP A 173 -5.19 2.34 5.72
CA ASP A 173 -5.87 3.52 6.26
C ASP A 173 -7.34 3.64 5.77
N PHE A 174 -8.06 2.52 5.81
CA PHE A 174 -9.46 2.37 5.33
C PHE A 174 -9.65 2.69 3.83
N ARG A 175 -8.57 2.76 3.05
CA ARG A 175 -8.61 2.96 1.60
C ARG A 175 -8.16 1.70 0.89
N LEU A 176 -9.00 1.20 -0.01
CA LEU A 176 -8.67 0.09 -0.89
C LEU A 176 -8.11 0.63 -2.20
N ASN A 177 -6.85 0.30 -2.48
CA ASN A 177 -6.18 0.62 -3.73
C ASN A 177 -5.92 -0.66 -4.52
N PHE A 178 -5.99 -0.54 -5.84
CA PHE A 178 -5.66 -1.62 -6.75
C PHE A 178 -4.43 -1.27 -7.58
N TYR A 179 -3.58 -2.26 -7.79
CA TYR A 179 -2.37 -2.12 -8.59
C TYR A 179 -2.28 -3.30 -9.55
N ARG A 180 -1.93 -3.03 -10.78
CA ARG A 180 -1.67 -4.05 -11.81
C ARG A 180 -0.19 -4.37 -11.85
N LEU A 181 0.14 -5.67 -11.94
CA LEU A 181 1.51 -6.11 -12.12
C LEU A 181 1.99 -5.78 -13.54
N ASN A 182 3.07 -5.02 -13.64
CA ASN A 182 3.72 -4.69 -14.92
C ASN A 182 4.63 -5.87 -15.33
N PRO A 183 4.33 -6.58 -16.41
CA PRO A 183 5.15 -7.70 -16.87
C PRO A 183 6.53 -7.19 -17.32
N GLY A 184 7.59 -7.90 -16.94
CA GLY A 184 8.98 -7.59 -17.33
C GLY A 184 9.73 -6.64 -16.41
N GLN A 185 9.08 -6.04 -15.43
CA GLN A 185 9.77 -5.26 -14.40
C GLN A 185 10.24 -6.16 -13.25
N THR A 186 11.48 -5.91 -12.79
CA THR A 186 12.11 -6.68 -11.71
C THR A 186 12.34 -5.87 -10.43
N SER A 187 11.86 -4.63 -10.40
CA SER A 187 11.95 -3.74 -9.22
C SER A 187 10.65 -3.77 -8.44
N THR A 188 10.71 -3.87 -7.12
CA THR A 188 9.52 -3.92 -6.24
C THR A 188 8.58 -2.73 -6.43
N LYS A 189 9.11 -1.51 -6.61
CA LYS A 189 8.29 -0.30 -6.77
C LYS A 189 7.71 -0.15 -8.18
N ASN A 190 8.51 -0.43 -9.20
CA ASN A 190 8.11 -0.21 -10.60
C ASN A 190 7.29 -1.37 -11.18
N SER A 191 7.23 -2.49 -10.45
CA SER A 191 6.43 -3.65 -10.90
C SER A 191 4.93 -3.47 -10.71
N TRP A 192 4.49 -2.44 -10.00
CA TRP A 192 3.08 -2.22 -9.70
C TRP A 192 2.61 -0.86 -10.20
N ILE A 193 1.64 -0.88 -11.11
CA ILE A 193 1.00 0.32 -11.65
C ILE A 193 -0.31 0.53 -10.92
N LYS A 194 -0.45 1.67 -10.23
CA LYS A 194 -1.69 2.02 -9.54
C LYS A 194 -2.81 2.23 -10.55
N LEU A 195 -3.96 1.61 -10.32
CA LEU A 195 -5.15 1.80 -11.11
C LEU A 195 -5.97 2.98 -10.58
N SER A 196 -6.57 3.77 -11.46
CA SER A 196 -7.52 4.81 -11.08
C SER A 196 -8.85 4.20 -10.64
N SER A 197 -9.24 3.10 -11.31
CA SER A 197 -10.42 2.30 -10.97
C SER A 197 -10.17 0.82 -11.25
N PRO A 198 -10.72 -0.11 -10.46
CA PRO A 198 -10.67 -1.52 -10.77
C PRO A 198 -11.35 -1.86 -12.12
N THR A 199 -12.26 -1.04 -12.61
CA THR A 199 -12.90 -1.23 -13.92
C THR A 199 -11.90 -1.27 -15.07
N GLU A 200 -10.72 -0.66 -14.96
CA GLU A 200 -9.67 -0.70 -16.00
C GLU A 200 -9.18 -2.13 -16.32
N VAL A 201 -9.38 -3.05 -15.42
CA VAL A 201 -8.89 -4.44 -15.55
C VAL A 201 -10.03 -5.44 -15.61
N PHE A 202 -11.12 -5.16 -14.91
CA PHE A 202 -12.25 -6.08 -14.80
C PHE A 202 -13.32 -5.89 -15.89
N GLN A 203 -13.04 -5.01 -16.85
CA GLN A 203 -13.88 -4.87 -18.07
C GLN A 203 -13.95 -6.16 -18.86
#